data_9b6dd3caaf4107c347cae3c28b7233ef
#
_entry.id   9b6dd3caaf4107c347cae3c28b7233ef
#
_cell.length_a   1.000
_cell.length_b   1.000
_cell.length_c   1.000
_cell.angle_alpha   90.00
_cell.angle_beta   90.00
_cell.angle_gamma   90.00
#
_symmetry.space_group_name_H-M   'P 1'
#
loop_
_entity.id
_entity.type
_entity.pdbx_description
1 polymer ?
#
loop_
_entity_poly.entity_id
_entity_poly.type
_entity_poly.pdbx_seq_one_letter_code
_entity_poly.pdbx_strand_id
1 'polypeptide(L)'
;MTISLRRARTSVLDIAYEESGTADGTPVFLMHGFPDDVRTWDRVAAPLAAQGYRVIVPYLRGYGPTRFLASSTLRSGQQGAIGSDLKELMDALGIARAFLAGYDWGGRAACIVAALWPERVRGLVSIGGYNIQNIAKNLRPEPADQEWRFWYQWYFNTARGVAGLTANRHEICRLLWKMWSPNWAFDDATYAATGAAFDNPDYVDIVIHSYRHRYQNAPGDPAYEDIERRLALSPKITVPTVVLHGAADEVDVPETSARHAPHFTAFYRREVVPIAGHFFPREAPQKVVDAALELAARAR
;
A
#
# COMPACT_ATOMS: atom_id res chain seq x y z
N MET A 1 21.75 -12.65 -4.56
CA MET A 1 20.55 -12.45 -5.39
C MET A 1 20.61 -11.05 -5.97
N THR A 2 20.44 -10.87 -7.28
CA THR A 2 20.55 -9.55 -7.90
C THR A 2 19.17 -8.90 -7.91
N ILE A 3 19.03 -7.74 -7.27
CA ILE A 3 17.86 -6.87 -7.37
C ILE A 3 18.14 -5.91 -8.52
N SER A 4 17.23 -5.80 -9.49
CA SER A 4 17.34 -4.89 -10.63
C SER A 4 16.30 -3.81 -10.53
N LEU A 5 16.74 -2.55 -10.48
CA LEU A 5 15.84 -1.40 -10.64
C LEU A 5 15.45 -1.29 -12.12
N ARG A 6 14.16 -1.31 -12.39
CA ARG A 6 13.55 -1.26 -13.72
C ARG A 6 12.48 -0.17 -13.81
N ARG A 7 11.98 0.07 -15.02
CA ARG A 7 10.89 1.02 -15.26
C ARG A 7 9.85 0.43 -16.21
N ALA A 8 8.61 0.84 -16.01
CA ALA A 8 7.50 0.53 -16.92
C ALA A 8 6.63 1.77 -17.11
N ARG A 9 6.30 2.08 -18.36
CA ARG A 9 5.41 3.19 -18.67
C ARG A 9 3.97 2.74 -18.68
N THR A 10 3.15 3.46 -17.94
CA THR A 10 1.69 3.33 -17.90
C THR A 10 1.03 4.50 -18.63
N SER A 11 -0.27 4.69 -18.47
CA SER A 11 -0.98 5.82 -19.08
C SER A 11 -0.49 7.19 -18.58
N VAL A 12 -0.12 7.29 -17.29
CA VAL A 12 0.24 8.56 -16.65
C VAL A 12 1.60 8.55 -15.94
N LEU A 13 2.19 7.38 -15.71
CA LEU A 13 3.43 7.23 -14.94
C LEU A 13 4.52 6.48 -15.71
N ASP A 14 5.76 6.83 -15.41
CA ASP A 14 6.94 5.99 -15.57
C ASP A 14 7.25 5.39 -14.20
N ILE A 15 6.71 4.19 -13.96
CA ILE A 15 6.81 3.52 -12.66
C ILE A 15 8.17 2.85 -12.55
N ALA A 16 8.94 3.24 -11.53
CA ALA A 16 10.13 2.52 -11.12
C ALA A 16 9.75 1.34 -10.21
N TYR A 17 10.39 0.21 -10.40
CA TYR A 17 10.18 -0.98 -9.58
C TYR A 17 11.46 -1.80 -9.45
N GLU A 18 11.59 -2.50 -8.35
CA GLU A 18 12.63 -3.50 -8.16
C GLU A 18 12.11 -4.87 -8.58
N GLU A 19 12.93 -5.62 -9.28
CA GLU A 19 12.61 -6.97 -9.71
C GLU A 19 13.68 -7.94 -9.24
N SER A 20 13.22 -9.08 -8.73
CA SER A 20 14.09 -10.16 -8.27
C SER A 20 13.45 -11.54 -8.50
N GLY A 21 14.26 -12.59 -8.44
CA GLY A 21 13.83 -13.95 -8.66
C GLY A 21 13.90 -14.39 -10.12
N THR A 22 13.05 -15.35 -10.50
CA THR A 22 13.10 -15.99 -11.83
C THR A 22 12.16 -15.24 -12.78
N ALA A 23 12.63 -14.85 -13.95
CA ALA A 23 11.83 -14.07 -14.92
C ALA A 23 10.55 -14.78 -15.34
N ASP A 24 10.59 -16.11 -15.48
CA ASP A 24 9.42 -16.94 -15.82
C ASP A 24 8.67 -17.46 -14.60
N GLY A 25 9.07 -17.04 -13.39
CA GLY A 25 8.43 -17.42 -12.13
C GLY A 25 7.03 -16.82 -12.00
N THR A 26 6.22 -17.43 -11.14
CA THR A 26 4.89 -16.88 -10.82
C THR A 26 5.03 -15.47 -10.26
N PRO A 27 4.35 -14.46 -10.84
CA PRO A 27 4.52 -13.08 -10.41
C PRO A 27 3.88 -12.83 -9.03
N VAL A 28 4.61 -12.06 -8.21
CA VAL A 28 4.15 -11.54 -6.92
C VAL A 28 4.45 -10.04 -6.88
N PHE A 29 3.44 -9.22 -6.65
CA PHE A 29 3.60 -7.79 -6.40
C PHE A 29 3.58 -7.51 -4.90
N LEU A 30 4.55 -6.74 -4.43
CA LEU A 30 4.68 -6.32 -3.03
C LEU A 30 4.53 -4.80 -2.96
N MET A 31 3.40 -4.33 -2.41
CA MET A 31 2.97 -2.94 -2.47
C MET A 31 3.19 -2.24 -1.12
N HIS A 32 4.09 -1.25 -1.09
CA HIS A 32 4.36 -0.47 0.13
C HIS A 32 3.28 0.58 0.42
N GLY A 33 3.30 1.15 1.62
CA GLY A 33 2.38 2.19 2.07
C GLY A 33 3.04 3.53 2.38
N PHE A 34 2.27 4.44 2.98
CA PHE A 34 2.73 5.71 3.51
C PHE A 34 3.10 5.55 5.00
N PRO A 35 4.15 6.20 5.49
CA PRO A 35 5.28 6.76 4.78
C PRO A 35 6.45 5.75 4.71
N ASP A 36 6.42 4.87 3.75
CA ASP A 36 7.43 3.84 3.56
C ASP A 36 7.79 3.71 2.07
N ASP A 37 8.68 2.80 1.70
CA ASP A 37 9.07 2.55 0.32
C ASP A 37 9.32 1.04 0.07
N VAL A 38 9.97 0.74 -1.05
CA VAL A 38 10.25 -0.65 -1.45
C VAL A 38 11.13 -1.40 -0.44
N ARG A 39 11.93 -0.71 0.38
CA ARG A 39 12.80 -1.32 1.40
C ARG A 39 12.03 -2.09 2.47
N THR A 40 10.74 -1.78 2.65
CA THR A 40 9.88 -2.54 3.58
C THR A 40 9.79 -4.01 3.21
N TRP A 41 10.00 -4.33 1.94
CA TRP A 41 9.83 -5.66 1.39
C TRP A 41 11.13 -6.47 1.28
N ASP A 42 12.29 -5.91 1.61
CA ASP A 42 13.60 -6.58 1.43
C ASP A 42 13.64 -7.97 2.06
N ARG A 43 13.09 -8.11 3.28
CA ARG A 43 13.06 -9.37 4.04
C ARG A 43 11.93 -10.33 3.60
N VAL A 44 11.04 -9.89 2.72
CA VAL A 44 9.97 -10.69 2.12
C VAL A 44 10.32 -11.09 0.68
N ALA A 45 10.86 -10.16 -0.09
CA ALA A 45 11.19 -10.37 -1.49
C ALA A 45 12.26 -11.45 -1.69
N ALA A 46 13.32 -11.42 -0.88
CA ALA A 46 14.43 -12.37 -1.01
C ALA A 46 14.01 -13.84 -0.79
N PRO A 47 13.26 -14.20 0.27
CA PRO A 47 12.76 -15.57 0.44
C PRO A 47 11.81 -16.03 -0.68
N LEU A 48 10.88 -15.16 -1.14
CA LEU A 48 9.96 -15.50 -2.22
C LEU A 48 10.71 -15.75 -3.53
N ALA A 49 11.68 -14.91 -3.86
CA ALA A 49 12.49 -15.09 -5.04
C ALA A 49 13.37 -16.38 -4.97
N ALA A 50 13.87 -16.73 -3.79
CA ALA A 50 14.57 -17.99 -3.59
C ALA A 50 13.66 -19.23 -3.80
N GLN A 51 12.35 -19.07 -3.64
CA GLN A 51 11.32 -20.08 -3.95
C GLN A 51 10.90 -20.11 -5.44
N GLY A 52 11.58 -19.33 -6.30
CA GLY A 52 11.33 -19.31 -7.74
C GLY A 52 10.20 -18.37 -8.19
N TYR A 53 9.72 -17.47 -7.33
CA TYR A 53 8.78 -16.43 -7.74
C TYR A 53 9.47 -15.30 -8.50
N ARG A 54 8.73 -14.65 -9.40
CA ARG A 54 9.09 -13.36 -9.98
C ARG A 54 8.53 -12.26 -9.05
N VAL A 55 9.41 -11.63 -8.27
CA VAL A 55 9.00 -10.64 -7.27
C VAL A 55 9.17 -9.24 -7.83
N ILE A 56 8.10 -8.44 -7.77
CA ILE A 56 8.02 -7.09 -8.31
C ILE A 56 7.61 -6.16 -7.17
N VAL A 57 8.45 -5.16 -6.89
CA VAL A 57 8.27 -4.21 -5.79
C VAL A 57 8.27 -2.80 -6.35
N PRO A 58 7.11 -2.23 -6.73
CA PRO A 58 7.05 -0.91 -7.32
C PRO A 58 7.13 0.20 -6.28
N TYR A 59 7.75 1.32 -6.66
CA TYR A 59 7.57 2.60 -5.98
C TYR A 59 6.22 3.20 -6.37
N LEU A 60 5.38 3.51 -5.39
CA LEU A 60 4.10 4.16 -5.63
C LEU A 60 4.27 5.54 -6.28
N ARG A 61 3.17 6.10 -6.83
CA ARG A 61 3.14 7.48 -7.31
C ARG A 61 3.60 8.45 -6.22
N GLY A 62 4.49 9.37 -6.58
CA GLY A 62 5.08 10.32 -5.63
C GLY A 62 6.22 9.75 -4.79
N TYR A 63 6.73 8.55 -5.06
CA TYR A 63 7.83 7.93 -4.32
C TYR A 63 9.04 7.59 -5.18
N GLY A 64 10.20 7.72 -4.59
CA GLY A 64 11.48 7.28 -5.17
C GLY A 64 11.66 7.74 -6.62
N PRO A 65 12.10 6.85 -7.54
CA PRO A 65 12.32 7.21 -8.94
C PRO A 65 11.05 7.26 -9.82
N THR A 66 9.86 6.87 -9.34
CA THR A 66 8.60 6.95 -10.12
C THR A 66 8.31 8.40 -10.51
N ARG A 67 7.90 8.65 -11.74
CA ARG A 67 7.64 10.00 -12.27
C ARG A 67 6.35 10.06 -13.07
N PHE A 68 5.65 11.19 -13.02
CA PHE A 68 4.57 11.47 -13.95
C PHE A 68 5.13 11.74 -15.34
N LEU A 69 4.43 11.26 -16.38
CA LEU A 69 4.83 11.44 -17.78
C LEU A 69 4.61 12.87 -18.28
N ALA A 70 3.64 13.57 -17.70
CA ALA A 70 3.32 14.95 -18.06
C ALA A 70 3.18 15.83 -16.81
N SER A 71 3.67 17.07 -16.90
CA SER A 71 3.54 18.06 -15.82
C SER A 71 2.08 18.48 -15.58
N SER A 72 1.23 18.39 -16.62
CA SER A 72 -0.21 18.70 -16.55
C SER A 72 -1.06 17.62 -15.89
N THR A 73 -0.54 16.41 -15.65
CA THR A 73 -1.27 15.36 -14.97
C THR A 73 -1.50 15.75 -13.49
N LEU A 74 -2.74 15.62 -13.01
CA LEU A 74 -3.07 15.91 -11.61
C LEU A 74 -2.29 14.99 -10.68
N ARG A 75 -1.72 15.58 -9.61
CA ARG A 75 -1.01 14.84 -8.54
C ARG A 75 -2.01 14.21 -7.58
N SER A 76 -2.86 13.36 -8.14
CA SER A 76 -3.90 12.68 -7.37
C SER A 76 -3.33 11.53 -6.55
N GLY A 77 -3.55 11.59 -5.23
CA GLY A 77 -3.26 10.52 -4.28
C GLY A 77 -4.51 9.72 -3.88
N GLN A 78 -5.60 9.80 -4.66
CA GLN A 78 -6.83 9.06 -4.37
C GLN A 78 -6.65 7.55 -4.55
N GLN A 79 -7.43 6.76 -3.83
CA GLN A 79 -7.28 5.31 -3.82
C GLN A 79 -7.52 4.67 -5.19
N GLY A 80 -8.47 5.19 -5.97
CA GLY A 80 -8.75 4.72 -7.33
C GLY A 80 -7.55 4.89 -8.26
N ALA A 81 -6.79 5.98 -8.10
CA ALA A 81 -5.57 6.22 -8.85
C ALA A 81 -4.45 5.21 -8.49
N ILE A 82 -4.25 4.95 -7.19
CA ILE A 82 -3.23 4.01 -6.71
C ILE A 82 -3.57 2.57 -7.15
N GLY A 83 -4.86 2.20 -7.11
CA GLY A 83 -5.32 0.90 -7.61
C GLY A 83 -5.13 0.74 -9.11
N SER A 84 -5.40 1.82 -9.89
CA SER A 84 -5.17 1.84 -11.33
C SER A 84 -3.70 1.71 -11.68
N ASP A 85 -2.80 2.36 -10.94
CA ASP A 85 -1.36 2.22 -11.16
C ASP A 85 -0.89 0.77 -11.09
N LEU A 86 -1.35 0.01 -10.07
CA LEU A 86 -1.02 -1.40 -9.94
C LEU A 86 -1.56 -2.21 -11.13
N LYS A 87 -2.82 -1.99 -11.49
CA LYS A 87 -3.44 -2.68 -12.63
C LYS A 87 -2.70 -2.36 -13.94
N GLU A 88 -2.40 -1.11 -14.20
CA GLU A 88 -1.69 -0.67 -15.40
C GLU A 88 -0.22 -1.14 -15.42
N LEU A 89 0.44 -1.22 -14.26
CA LEU A 89 1.77 -1.82 -14.18
C LEU A 89 1.74 -3.30 -14.55
N MET A 90 0.74 -4.05 -14.08
CA MET A 90 0.55 -5.44 -14.50
C MET A 90 0.37 -5.54 -16.02
N ASP A 91 -0.39 -4.64 -16.63
CA ASP A 91 -0.61 -4.60 -18.09
C ASP A 91 0.69 -4.27 -18.85
N ALA A 92 1.41 -3.24 -18.41
CA ALA A 92 2.66 -2.80 -19.03
C ALA A 92 3.76 -3.88 -18.98
N LEU A 93 3.71 -4.76 -17.96
CA LEU A 93 4.62 -5.90 -17.82
C LEU A 93 4.10 -7.19 -18.51
N GLY A 94 2.93 -7.15 -19.16
CA GLY A 94 2.33 -8.32 -19.79
C GLY A 94 1.91 -9.41 -18.80
N ILE A 95 1.69 -9.04 -17.53
CA ILE A 95 1.34 -9.98 -16.46
C ILE A 95 -0.18 -10.10 -16.38
N ALA A 96 -0.71 -11.20 -16.90
CA ALA A 96 -2.13 -11.45 -16.91
C ALA A 96 -2.69 -11.69 -15.49
N ARG A 97 -1.94 -12.39 -14.60
CA ARG A 97 -2.41 -12.76 -13.27
C ARG A 97 -1.25 -12.92 -12.29
N ALA A 98 -1.38 -12.36 -11.07
CA ALA A 98 -0.33 -12.38 -10.05
C ALA A 98 -0.88 -12.64 -8.64
N PHE A 99 0.00 -12.99 -7.68
CA PHE A 99 -0.26 -12.82 -6.26
C PHE A 99 0.01 -11.37 -5.88
N LEU A 100 -0.80 -10.82 -4.99
CA LEU A 100 -0.64 -9.46 -4.47
C LEU A 100 -0.42 -9.51 -2.96
N ALA A 101 0.52 -8.70 -2.48
CA ALA A 101 0.68 -8.43 -1.05
C ALA A 101 0.83 -6.93 -0.85
N GLY A 102 0.21 -6.39 0.19
CA GLY A 102 0.32 -4.96 0.46
C GLY A 102 -0.20 -4.57 1.84
N TYR A 103 0.25 -3.41 2.29
CA TYR A 103 -0.23 -2.78 3.52
C TYR A 103 -0.46 -1.29 3.29
N ASP A 104 -1.27 -0.66 4.12
CA ASP A 104 -1.63 0.77 4.04
C ASP A 104 -2.05 1.17 2.62
N TRP A 105 -1.42 2.18 1.96
CA TRP A 105 -1.76 2.56 0.57
C TRP A 105 -1.54 1.41 -0.41
N GLY A 106 -0.48 0.64 -0.24
CA GLY A 106 -0.23 -0.55 -1.05
C GLY A 106 -1.24 -1.66 -0.81
N GLY A 107 -1.69 -1.84 0.43
CA GLY A 107 -2.79 -2.73 0.79
C GLY A 107 -4.09 -2.28 0.13
N ARG A 108 -4.31 -0.97 0.03
CA ARG A 108 -5.44 -0.38 -0.67
C ARG A 108 -5.41 -0.69 -2.16
N ALA A 109 -4.25 -0.46 -2.83
CA ALA A 109 -4.08 -0.81 -4.23
C ALA A 109 -4.35 -2.30 -4.50
N ALA A 110 -3.79 -3.18 -3.68
CA ALA A 110 -3.95 -4.63 -3.81
C ALA A 110 -5.41 -5.08 -3.60
N CYS A 111 -6.10 -4.53 -2.58
CA CYS A 111 -7.52 -4.79 -2.34
C CYS A 111 -8.41 -4.28 -3.49
N ILE A 112 -8.12 -3.10 -4.05
CA ILE A 112 -8.86 -2.53 -5.18
C ILE A 112 -8.74 -3.43 -6.40
N VAL A 113 -7.52 -3.87 -6.76
CA VAL A 113 -7.32 -4.78 -7.89
C VAL A 113 -8.02 -6.11 -7.66
N ALA A 114 -7.92 -6.67 -6.44
CA ALA A 114 -8.58 -7.93 -6.09
C ALA A 114 -10.12 -7.85 -6.09
N ALA A 115 -10.69 -6.69 -5.78
CA ALA A 115 -12.14 -6.49 -5.76
C ALA A 115 -12.72 -6.15 -7.15
N LEU A 116 -12.02 -5.32 -7.94
CA LEU A 116 -12.56 -4.81 -9.21
C LEU A 116 -12.12 -5.63 -10.44
N TRP A 117 -11.01 -6.37 -10.34
CA TRP A 117 -10.45 -7.23 -11.41
C TRP A 117 -9.96 -8.57 -10.80
N PRO A 118 -10.86 -9.36 -10.19
CA PRO A 118 -10.48 -10.60 -9.50
C PRO A 118 -9.80 -11.62 -10.41
N GLU A 119 -10.09 -11.61 -11.70
CA GLU A 119 -9.45 -12.48 -12.70
C GLU A 119 -7.94 -12.20 -12.83
N ARG A 120 -7.47 -11.02 -12.42
CA ARG A 120 -6.06 -10.62 -12.42
C ARG A 120 -5.28 -11.12 -11.19
N VAL A 121 -5.98 -11.66 -10.16
CA VAL A 121 -5.39 -11.97 -8.86
C VAL A 121 -5.49 -13.47 -8.56
N ARG A 122 -4.34 -14.09 -8.26
CA ARG A 122 -4.26 -15.51 -7.83
C ARG A 122 -4.57 -15.68 -6.35
N GLY A 123 -4.22 -14.68 -5.54
CA GLY A 123 -4.44 -14.62 -4.11
C GLY A 123 -3.90 -13.30 -3.56
N LEU A 124 -4.41 -12.91 -2.40
CA LEU A 124 -4.14 -11.63 -1.75
C LEU A 124 -3.62 -11.84 -0.32
N VAL A 125 -2.47 -11.29 -0.01
CA VAL A 125 -2.04 -11.04 1.38
C VAL A 125 -2.32 -9.58 1.69
N SER A 126 -3.33 -9.32 2.51
CA SER A 126 -3.72 -7.96 2.89
C SER A 126 -3.35 -7.70 4.34
N ILE A 127 -2.45 -6.76 4.58
CA ILE A 127 -2.08 -6.34 5.92
C ILE A 127 -2.98 -5.17 6.32
N GLY A 128 -3.61 -5.28 7.51
CA GLY A 128 -4.62 -4.33 8.01
C GLY A 128 -6.07 -4.69 7.62
N GLY A 129 -6.30 -5.65 6.71
CA GLY A 129 -7.64 -6.14 6.39
C GLY A 129 -8.20 -5.69 5.04
N TYR A 130 -9.47 -5.28 5.01
CA TYR A 130 -10.11 -4.71 3.82
C TYR A 130 -9.77 -3.22 3.73
N ASN A 131 -8.74 -2.91 2.95
CA ASN A 131 -8.16 -1.56 2.94
C ASN A 131 -8.88 -0.55 2.01
N ILE A 132 -9.95 -0.96 1.31
CA ILE A 132 -10.76 -0.06 0.50
C ILE A 132 -11.57 0.86 1.41
N GLN A 133 -11.49 2.17 1.17
CA GLN A 133 -12.21 3.17 1.94
C GLN A 133 -13.49 3.60 1.22
N ASN A 134 -14.54 3.81 1.99
CA ASN A 134 -15.75 4.45 1.50
C ASN A 134 -15.66 5.96 1.73
N ILE A 135 -15.06 6.67 0.78
CA ILE A 135 -14.82 8.11 0.86
C ILE A 135 -16.11 8.90 1.14
N ALA A 136 -17.25 8.46 0.57
CA ALA A 136 -18.53 9.13 0.80
C ALA A 136 -18.99 9.08 2.27
N LYS A 137 -18.50 8.11 3.05
CA LYS A 137 -18.85 7.94 4.49
C LYS A 137 -17.78 8.49 5.44
N ASN A 138 -16.63 8.89 4.96
CA ASN A 138 -15.49 9.34 5.79
C ASN A 138 -15.71 10.70 6.49
N LEU A 139 -16.84 11.37 6.26
CA LEU A 139 -17.23 12.56 7.03
C LEU A 139 -17.89 12.23 8.38
N ARG A 140 -18.13 10.94 8.66
CA ARG A 140 -18.63 10.54 9.99
C ARG A 140 -17.44 10.50 10.95
N PRO A 141 -17.54 11.11 12.13
CA PRO A 141 -16.46 11.07 13.11
C PRO A 141 -16.26 9.64 13.63
N GLU A 142 -15.01 9.29 13.84
CA GLU A 142 -14.59 8.09 14.54
C GLU A 142 -14.57 8.35 16.07
N PRO A 143 -14.41 7.31 16.92
CA PRO A 143 -14.16 7.50 18.33
C PRO A 143 -12.94 8.39 18.59
N ALA A 144 -12.96 9.17 19.69
CA ALA A 144 -11.98 10.21 19.96
C ALA A 144 -10.52 9.70 20.00
N ASP A 145 -10.29 8.48 20.46
CA ASP A 145 -8.98 7.83 20.47
C ASP A 145 -8.50 7.51 19.05
N GLN A 146 -9.39 7.13 18.14
CA GLN A 146 -9.06 6.90 16.74
C GLN A 146 -8.80 8.23 16.02
N GLU A 147 -9.59 9.28 16.29
CA GLU A 147 -9.35 10.63 15.76
C GLU A 147 -7.98 11.16 16.21
N TRP A 148 -7.59 10.89 17.45
CA TRP A 148 -6.27 11.26 17.96
C TRP A 148 -5.16 10.52 17.20
N ARG A 149 -5.31 9.24 16.87
CA ARG A 149 -4.36 8.47 16.05
C ARG A 149 -4.21 9.07 14.65
N PHE A 150 -5.29 9.66 14.12
CA PHE A 150 -5.33 10.29 12.80
C PHE A 150 -4.90 11.75 12.78
N TRP A 151 -4.27 12.29 13.84
CA TRP A 151 -3.88 13.69 13.96
C TRP A 151 -3.15 14.23 12.72
N TYR A 152 -2.27 13.43 12.10
CA TYR A 152 -1.49 13.81 10.93
C TYR A 152 -2.39 14.01 9.70
N GLN A 153 -3.49 13.28 9.58
CA GLN A 153 -4.46 13.45 8.49
C GLN A 153 -5.13 14.81 8.62
N TRP A 154 -5.51 15.21 9.81
CA TRP A 154 -6.06 16.55 10.08
C TRP A 154 -5.02 17.66 9.86
N TYR A 155 -3.78 17.42 10.29
CA TYR A 155 -2.68 18.33 10.03
C TYR A 155 -2.48 18.58 8.54
N PHE A 156 -2.45 17.54 7.71
CA PHE A 156 -2.28 17.64 6.24
C PHE A 156 -3.48 18.29 5.53
N ASN A 157 -4.64 18.38 6.15
CA ASN A 157 -5.78 19.13 5.65
C ASN A 157 -5.60 20.67 5.80
N THR A 158 -4.68 21.13 6.63
CA THR A 158 -4.41 22.56 6.90
C THR A 158 -3.31 23.12 5.99
N ALA A 159 -3.30 24.46 5.81
CA ALA A 159 -2.17 25.14 5.15
C ALA A 159 -0.85 24.96 5.92
N ARG A 160 -0.93 24.93 7.27
CA ARG A 160 0.22 24.66 8.14
C ARG A 160 0.79 23.26 7.93
N GLY A 161 -0.08 22.27 7.69
CA GLY A 161 0.32 20.88 7.39
C GLY A 161 1.04 20.75 6.04
N VAL A 162 0.57 21.48 5.03
CA VAL A 162 1.28 21.55 3.73
C VAL A 162 2.68 22.12 3.89
N ALA A 163 2.79 23.29 4.56
CA ALA A 163 4.10 23.92 4.82
C ALA A 163 5.00 23.01 5.66
N GLY A 164 4.44 22.34 6.68
CA GLY A 164 5.16 21.42 7.55
C GLY A 164 5.70 20.21 6.81
N LEU A 165 4.86 19.54 5.99
CA LEU A 165 5.32 18.39 5.19
C LEU A 165 6.36 18.82 4.15
N THR A 166 6.23 20.00 3.57
CA THR A 166 7.21 20.54 2.62
C THR A 166 8.57 20.75 3.28
N ALA A 167 8.59 21.37 4.46
CA ALA A 167 9.82 21.72 5.16
C ALA A 167 10.45 20.55 5.92
N ASN A 168 9.63 19.70 6.55
CA ASN A 168 10.06 18.75 7.59
C ASN A 168 9.60 17.31 7.30
N ARG A 169 9.42 16.92 6.01
CA ARG A 169 8.86 15.61 5.66
C ARG A 169 9.59 14.43 6.30
N HIS A 170 10.93 14.47 6.33
CA HIS A 170 11.72 13.39 6.94
C HIS A 170 11.47 13.26 8.43
N GLU A 171 11.40 14.37 9.15
CA GLU A 171 11.16 14.39 10.60
C GLU A 171 9.74 13.90 10.92
N ILE A 172 8.75 14.37 10.15
CA ILE A 172 7.35 13.95 10.30
C ILE A 172 7.23 12.46 10.03
N CYS A 173 7.75 11.96 8.90
CA CYS A 173 7.67 10.55 8.56
C CYS A 173 8.38 9.66 9.59
N ARG A 174 9.55 10.09 10.09
CA ARG A 174 10.26 9.38 11.15
C ARG A 174 9.48 9.35 12.46
N LEU A 175 8.80 10.45 12.80
CA LEU A 175 7.92 10.50 13.97
C LEU A 175 6.77 9.49 13.81
N LEU A 176 6.12 9.44 12.64
CA LEU A 176 5.06 8.50 12.36
C LEU A 176 5.54 7.05 12.47
N TRP A 177 6.76 6.73 12.02
CA TRP A 177 7.34 5.39 12.19
C TRP A 177 7.40 4.98 13.66
N LYS A 178 7.89 5.88 14.53
CA LYS A 178 7.98 5.63 15.98
C LYS A 178 6.62 5.48 16.64
N MET A 179 5.65 6.27 16.19
CA MET A 179 4.30 6.26 16.76
C MET A 179 3.51 5.03 16.34
N TRP A 180 3.64 4.59 15.09
CA TRP A 180 2.79 3.56 14.52
C TRP A 180 3.28 2.13 14.77
N SER A 181 4.58 1.99 15.06
CA SER A 181 5.21 0.73 15.44
C SER A 181 6.07 0.91 16.68
N PRO A 182 5.46 1.10 17.86
CA PRO A 182 6.19 1.47 19.08
C PRO A 182 7.16 0.40 19.57
N ASN A 183 6.95 -0.86 19.20
CA ASN A 183 7.81 -1.97 19.56
C ASN A 183 8.98 -2.20 18.58
N TRP A 184 8.98 -1.49 17.45
CA TRP A 184 10.02 -1.65 16.44
C TRP A 184 11.16 -0.66 16.64
N ALA A 185 12.31 -1.18 17.07
CA ALA A 185 13.55 -0.41 17.13
C ALA A 185 14.23 -0.41 15.75
N PHE A 186 14.19 0.71 15.07
CA PHE A 186 14.92 0.93 13.82
C PHE A 186 16.07 1.94 14.03
N ASP A 187 17.15 1.76 13.29
CA ASP A 187 18.31 2.65 13.31
C ASP A 187 18.21 3.76 12.24
N ASP A 188 19.14 4.71 12.31
CA ASP A 188 19.20 5.83 11.38
C ASP A 188 19.47 5.37 9.94
N ALA A 189 20.23 4.31 9.73
CA ALA A 189 20.55 3.78 8.42
C ALA A 189 19.31 3.18 7.76
N THR A 190 18.52 2.41 8.50
CA THR A 190 17.24 1.85 8.05
C THR A 190 16.28 2.96 7.62
N TYR A 191 16.14 4.02 8.44
CA TYR A 191 15.29 5.14 8.09
C TYR A 191 15.80 5.91 6.87
N ALA A 192 17.10 6.22 6.82
CA ALA A 192 17.70 6.97 5.73
C ALA A 192 17.56 6.26 4.37
N ALA A 193 17.70 4.94 4.35
CA ALA A 193 17.52 4.15 3.12
C ALA A 193 16.12 4.31 2.50
N THR A 194 15.09 4.37 3.34
CA THR A 194 13.70 4.60 2.91
C THR A 194 13.41 6.10 2.69
N GLY A 195 13.92 6.95 3.59
CA GLY A 195 13.67 8.39 3.55
C GLY A 195 14.03 9.04 2.21
N ALA A 196 15.05 8.53 1.53
CA ALA A 196 15.43 9.00 0.20
C ALA A 196 14.28 8.93 -0.85
N ALA A 197 13.33 8.02 -0.67
CA ALA A 197 12.17 7.91 -1.55
C ALA A 197 11.18 9.09 -1.39
N PHE A 198 11.20 9.77 -0.24
CA PHE A 198 10.34 10.92 0.05
C PHE A 198 10.85 12.23 -0.59
N ASP A 199 12.05 12.21 -1.18
CA ASP A 199 12.61 13.34 -1.94
C ASP A 199 12.09 13.40 -3.39
N ASN A 200 11.16 12.52 -3.74
CA ASN A 200 10.43 12.62 -5.00
C ASN A 200 9.73 13.98 -5.09
N PRO A 201 9.85 14.72 -6.22
CA PRO A 201 9.28 16.07 -6.34
C PRO A 201 7.75 16.12 -6.19
N ASP A 202 7.07 15.00 -6.48
CA ASP A 202 5.61 14.91 -6.41
C ASP A 202 5.11 14.37 -5.04
N TYR A 203 6.02 14.03 -4.11
CA TYR A 203 5.68 13.39 -2.83
C TYR A 203 4.70 14.21 -2.00
N VAL A 204 5.02 15.48 -1.77
CA VAL A 204 4.19 16.37 -0.93
C VAL A 204 2.79 16.51 -1.52
N ASP A 205 2.70 16.79 -2.80
CA ASP A 205 1.40 17.00 -3.48
C ASP A 205 0.54 15.74 -3.44
N ILE A 206 1.13 14.55 -3.68
CA ILE A 206 0.42 13.28 -3.61
C ILE A 206 -0.07 12.98 -2.19
N VAL A 207 0.78 13.17 -1.16
CA VAL A 207 0.40 12.92 0.23
C VAL A 207 -0.71 13.86 0.67
N ILE A 208 -0.55 15.16 0.43
CA ILE A 208 -1.56 16.18 0.78
C ILE A 208 -2.88 15.89 0.06
N HIS A 209 -2.83 15.62 -1.25
CA HIS A 209 -4.04 15.31 -2.00
C HIS A 209 -4.75 14.06 -1.44
N SER A 210 -4.01 12.98 -1.14
CA SER A 210 -4.58 11.75 -0.62
C SER A 210 -5.41 11.99 0.65
N TYR A 211 -4.87 12.73 1.61
CA TYR A 211 -5.57 12.99 2.88
C TYR A 211 -6.66 14.05 2.76
N ARG A 212 -6.54 15.02 1.87
CA ARG A 212 -7.62 15.97 1.60
C ARG A 212 -8.79 15.33 0.85
N HIS A 213 -8.51 14.54 -0.18
CA HIS A 213 -9.52 13.82 -0.93
C HIS A 213 -10.30 12.85 -0.03
N ARG A 214 -9.62 12.15 0.88
CA ARG A 214 -10.23 11.22 1.84
C ARG A 214 -11.35 11.88 2.66
N TYR A 215 -11.20 13.15 3.00
CA TYR A 215 -12.19 13.93 3.76
C TYR A 215 -12.97 14.93 2.90
N GLN A 216 -12.97 14.75 1.59
CA GLN A 216 -13.70 15.59 0.63
C GLN A 216 -13.26 17.06 0.63
N ASN A 217 -12.06 17.37 1.10
CA ASN A 217 -11.45 18.70 1.12
C ASN A 217 -10.59 18.99 -0.13
N ALA A 218 -10.51 18.05 -1.06
CA ALA A 218 -9.97 18.21 -2.40
C ALA A 218 -10.79 17.37 -3.38
N PRO A 219 -11.05 17.88 -4.60
CA PRO A 219 -11.70 17.09 -5.65
C PRO A 219 -10.78 15.95 -6.08
N GLY A 220 -11.36 14.81 -6.47
CA GLY A 220 -10.64 13.73 -7.12
C GLY A 220 -10.26 14.08 -8.57
N ASP A 221 -9.36 13.30 -9.15
CA ASP A 221 -9.10 13.32 -10.58
C ASP A 221 -10.29 12.65 -11.30
N PRO A 222 -10.98 13.35 -12.22
CA PRO A 222 -12.10 12.79 -12.96
C PRO A 222 -11.80 11.48 -13.69
N ALA A 223 -10.54 11.24 -14.06
CA ALA A 223 -10.14 10.00 -14.72
C ALA A 223 -10.40 8.74 -13.87
N TYR A 224 -10.48 8.88 -12.54
CA TYR A 224 -10.72 7.76 -11.62
C TYR A 224 -12.11 7.79 -10.96
N GLU A 225 -12.99 8.69 -11.35
CA GLU A 225 -14.31 8.84 -10.72
C GLU A 225 -15.17 7.57 -10.84
N ASP A 226 -15.11 6.86 -11.97
CA ASP A 226 -15.85 5.61 -12.15
C ASP A 226 -15.35 4.53 -11.16
N ILE A 227 -14.05 4.46 -10.94
CA ILE A 227 -13.45 3.54 -9.97
C ILE A 227 -13.91 3.93 -8.56
N GLU A 228 -13.84 5.21 -8.18
CA GLU A 228 -14.27 5.66 -6.85
C GLU A 228 -15.76 5.37 -6.60
N ARG A 229 -16.62 5.55 -7.60
CA ARG A 229 -18.05 5.18 -7.49
C ARG A 229 -18.23 3.68 -7.23
N ARG A 230 -17.48 2.82 -7.91
CA ARG A 230 -17.50 1.37 -7.67
C ARG A 230 -17.00 1.02 -6.28
N LEU A 231 -15.95 1.68 -5.80
CA LEU A 231 -15.38 1.46 -4.46
C LEU A 231 -16.34 1.92 -3.35
N ALA A 232 -17.11 2.97 -3.56
CA ALA A 232 -18.13 3.44 -2.63
C ALA A 232 -19.23 2.39 -2.34
N LEU A 233 -19.39 1.41 -3.22
CA LEU A 233 -20.30 0.28 -3.02
C LEU A 233 -19.71 -0.82 -2.11
N SER A 234 -18.48 -0.65 -1.62
CA SER A 234 -17.76 -1.62 -0.81
C SER A 234 -17.73 -3.01 -1.46
N PRO A 235 -17.16 -3.14 -2.68
CA PRO A 235 -17.17 -4.37 -3.45
C PRO A 235 -16.49 -5.51 -2.69
N LYS A 236 -16.99 -6.74 -2.87
CA LYS A 236 -16.42 -7.93 -2.23
C LYS A 236 -15.12 -8.36 -2.92
N ILE A 237 -14.20 -8.90 -2.14
CA ILE A 237 -13.00 -9.58 -2.63
C ILE A 237 -13.34 -11.07 -2.76
N THR A 238 -13.30 -11.56 -3.99
CA THR A 238 -13.73 -12.93 -4.36
C THR A 238 -12.55 -13.86 -4.63
N VAL A 239 -11.34 -13.45 -4.27
CA VAL A 239 -10.12 -14.25 -4.42
C VAL A 239 -9.64 -14.76 -3.05
N PRO A 240 -8.91 -15.90 -3.00
CA PRO A 240 -8.33 -16.40 -1.77
C PRO A 240 -7.49 -15.32 -1.07
N THR A 241 -7.77 -15.07 0.23
CA THR A 241 -7.14 -13.97 0.97
C THR A 241 -6.67 -14.41 2.35
N VAL A 242 -5.44 -14.04 2.68
CA VAL A 242 -4.93 -14.04 4.05
C VAL A 242 -4.80 -12.59 4.51
N VAL A 243 -5.44 -12.29 5.63
CA VAL A 243 -5.32 -11.00 6.32
C VAL A 243 -4.33 -11.14 7.47
N LEU A 244 -3.32 -10.28 7.52
CA LEU A 244 -2.38 -10.15 8.62
C LEU A 244 -2.59 -8.80 9.31
N HIS A 245 -2.42 -8.75 10.64
CA HIS A 245 -2.53 -7.51 11.40
C HIS A 245 -1.55 -7.52 12.56
N GLY A 246 -0.89 -6.39 12.81
CA GLY A 246 -0.06 -6.22 14.00
C GLY A 246 -0.91 -5.85 15.21
N ALA A 247 -0.71 -6.55 16.34
CA ALA A 247 -1.44 -6.23 17.58
C ALA A 247 -1.01 -4.89 18.19
N ALA A 248 0.18 -4.39 17.82
CA ALA A 248 0.73 -3.12 18.25
C ALA A 248 0.64 -2.04 17.15
N ASP A 249 -0.25 -2.21 16.18
CA ASP A 249 -0.53 -1.18 15.18
C ASP A 249 -1.26 0.00 15.83
N GLU A 250 -0.59 1.15 15.88
CA GLU A 250 -1.11 2.36 16.49
C GLU A 250 -1.78 3.31 15.48
N VAL A 251 -2.00 2.87 14.24
CA VAL A 251 -2.82 3.57 13.22
C VAL A 251 -4.19 2.93 13.15
N ASP A 252 -4.22 1.65 12.82
CA ASP A 252 -5.43 0.85 12.70
C ASP A 252 -5.38 -0.29 13.71
N VAL A 253 -6.17 -0.20 14.77
CA VAL A 253 -6.21 -1.24 15.80
C VAL A 253 -6.73 -2.57 15.25
N PRO A 254 -6.30 -3.73 15.79
CA PRO A 254 -6.66 -5.05 15.26
C PRO A 254 -8.17 -5.31 15.20
N GLU A 255 -8.97 -4.65 16.04
CA GLU A 255 -10.43 -4.72 16.06
C GLU A 255 -11.04 -4.24 14.73
N THR A 256 -10.35 -3.34 14.03
CA THR A 256 -10.76 -2.86 12.70
C THR A 256 -10.84 -4.03 11.72
N SER A 257 -9.75 -4.79 11.56
CA SER A 257 -9.73 -5.93 10.64
C SER A 257 -10.60 -7.11 11.11
N ALA A 258 -10.91 -7.22 12.40
CA ALA A 258 -11.81 -8.25 12.90
C ALA A 258 -13.23 -8.14 12.30
N ARG A 259 -13.65 -6.92 11.95
CA ARG A 259 -14.96 -6.64 11.34
C ARG A 259 -14.99 -6.82 9.83
N HIS A 260 -13.84 -7.10 9.18
CA HIS A 260 -13.71 -7.12 7.73
C HIS A 260 -14.07 -8.47 7.07
N ALA A 261 -14.22 -9.55 7.83
CA ALA A 261 -14.55 -10.88 7.29
C ALA A 261 -15.69 -10.88 6.27
N PRO A 262 -16.81 -10.12 6.45
CA PRO A 262 -17.90 -10.09 5.47
C PRO A 262 -17.53 -9.53 4.08
N HIS A 263 -16.38 -8.89 3.93
CA HIS A 263 -15.91 -8.39 2.65
C HIS A 263 -15.23 -9.44 1.78
N PHE A 264 -14.90 -10.62 2.34
CA PHE A 264 -14.21 -11.70 1.64
C PHE A 264 -15.15 -12.88 1.45
N THR A 265 -15.30 -13.35 0.21
CA THR A 265 -16.28 -14.40 -0.13
C THR A 265 -15.64 -15.70 -0.63
N ALA A 266 -14.32 -15.73 -0.84
CA ALA A 266 -13.53 -16.93 -1.08
C ALA A 266 -12.84 -17.41 0.20
N PHE A 267 -11.81 -18.24 0.07
CA PHE A 267 -10.98 -18.60 1.23
C PHE A 267 -10.48 -17.34 1.96
N TYR A 268 -10.72 -17.29 3.25
CA TYR A 268 -10.34 -16.19 4.12
C TYR A 268 -9.74 -16.71 5.43
N ARG A 269 -8.58 -16.20 5.79
CA ARG A 269 -7.94 -16.41 7.08
C ARG A 269 -7.42 -15.07 7.61
N ARG A 270 -7.61 -14.81 8.88
CA ARG A 270 -7.07 -13.65 9.58
C ARG A 270 -6.12 -14.11 10.68
N GLU A 271 -4.96 -13.46 10.78
CA GLU A 271 -3.98 -13.67 11.85
C GLU A 271 -3.55 -12.33 12.44
N VAL A 272 -3.51 -12.25 13.76
CA VAL A 272 -2.96 -11.10 14.50
C VAL A 272 -1.64 -11.50 15.12
N VAL A 273 -0.59 -10.71 14.87
CA VAL A 273 0.76 -10.97 15.38
C VAL A 273 1.03 -10.07 16.58
N PRO A 274 1.30 -10.63 17.77
CA PRO A 274 1.24 -9.91 19.05
C PRO A 274 2.16 -8.69 19.17
N ILE A 275 3.35 -8.74 18.58
CA ILE A 275 4.40 -7.70 18.77
C ILE A 275 4.55 -6.76 17.56
N ALA A 276 3.99 -7.12 16.42
CA ALA A 276 4.12 -6.31 15.20
C ALA A 276 3.20 -5.08 15.27
N GLY A 277 3.68 -3.96 14.78
CA GLY A 277 2.94 -2.73 14.60
C GLY A 277 2.51 -2.53 13.14
N HIS A 278 2.43 -1.27 12.72
CA HIS A 278 1.96 -0.86 11.40
C HIS A 278 2.90 -1.26 10.26
N PHE A 279 4.22 -1.13 10.48
CA PHE A 279 5.22 -1.50 9.48
C PHE A 279 5.46 -3.02 9.48
N PHE A 280 4.37 -3.75 9.41
CA PHE A 280 4.28 -5.19 9.57
C PHE A 280 5.29 -5.98 8.73
N PRO A 281 5.57 -5.67 7.43
CA PRO A 281 6.53 -6.42 6.64
C PRO A 281 7.97 -6.31 7.17
N ARG A 282 8.28 -5.23 7.87
CA ARG A 282 9.58 -5.01 8.52
C ARG A 282 9.68 -5.78 9.84
N GLU A 283 8.58 -5.87 10.57
CA GLU A 283 8.51 -6.43 11.93
C GLU A 283 8.25 -7.94 11.94
N ALA A 284 7.42 -8.42 11.01
CA ALA A 284 7.05 -9.83 10.90
C ALA A 284 7.14 -10.37 9.46
N PRO A 285 8.28 -10.21 8.75
CA PRO A 285 8.41 -10.56 7.33
C PRO A 285 8.09 -12.03 7.06
N GLN A 286 8.47 -12.95 7.94
CA GLN A 286 8.23 -14.39 7.74
C GLN A 286 6.74 -14.71 7.69
N LYS A 287 5.89 -14.00 8.46
CA LYS A 287 4.43 -14.18 8.41
C LYS A 287 3.85 -13.83 7.04
N VAL A 288 4.41 -12.83 6.37
CA VAL A 288 4.01 -12.45 5.01
C VAL A 288 4.44 -13.51 4.00
N VAL A 289 5.68 -14.01 4.11
CA VAL A 289 6.18 -15.11 3.26
C VAL A 289 5.30 -16.35 3.43
N ASP A 290 5.02 -16.77 4.67
CA ASP A 290 4.20 -17.95 4.96
C ASP A 290 2.79 -17.81 4.37
N ALA A 291 2.17 -16.64 4.51
CA ALA A 291 0.85 -16.35 3.95
C ALA A 291 0.84 -16.40 2.41
N ALA A 292 1.88 -15.86 1.76
CA ALA A 292 2.01 -15.91 0.31
C ALA A 292 2.18 -17.36 -0.19
N LEU A 293 2.99 -18.17 0.49
CA LEU A 293 3.20 -19.58 0.16
C LEU A 293 1.96 -20.43 0.43
N GLU A 294 1.20 -20.15 1.49
CA GLU A 294 -0.09 -20.79 1.76
C GLU A 294 -1.07 -20.56 0.60
N LEU A 295 -1.21 -19.31 0.15
CA LEU A 295 -2.08 -18.98 -0.99
C LEU A 295 -1.60 -19.64 -2.29
N ALA A 296 -0.30 -19.72 -2.51
CA ALA A 296 0.26 -20.37 -3.68
C ALA A 296 0.00 -21.88 -3.69
N ALA A 297 0.06 -22.53 -2.53
CA ALA A 297 -0.27 -23.95 -2.40
C ALA A 297 -1.76 -24.25 -2.70
N ARG A 298 -2.65 -23.31 -2.40
CA ARG A 298 -4.09 -23.41 -2.68
C ARG A 298 -4.46 -23.14 -4.16
N ALA A 299 -3.60 -22.44 -4.89
CA ALA A 299 -3.82 -22.08 -6.29
C ALA A 299 -3.33 -23.14 -7.28
N ARG A 300 -2.70 -24.21 -6.79
CA ARG A 300 -2.30 -25.41 -7.55
C ARG A 300 -3.47 -26.37 -7.69
#